data_474883ee986c3cd9c37d5cadfd6ff805
#
_entry.id   474883ee986c3cd9c37d5cadfd6ff805
#
_cell.length_a   1.000
_cell.length_b   1.000
_cell.length_c   1.000
_cell.angle_alpha   90.00
_cell.angle_beta   90.00
_cell.angle_gamma   90.00
#
_symmetry.space_group_name_H-M   'P 1'
#
loop_
_entity.id
_entity.type
_entity.pdbx_description
1 polymer ?
#
loop_
_entity_poly.entity_id
_entity_poly.type
_entity_poly.pdbx_seq_one_letter_code
_entity_poly.pdbx_strand_id
1 'polypeptide(L)'
;MTGKGSINHNSRKFHAENTVPERSHLNVEYCCENIKDVYHELFDEAVERYNAKQTRRDRCIDDYYEKICLSKQEKLFHEVIVQVGNFADMSAVGENGELAKRILDEYMQGFIKRNHTLHVFSAHLHMDEATPHLHIDFVPIVTNSKRGLETRVSLKQALLTLGFEGEGRDNTEGTQWTESEKEHLAEVMARYGVRRIDVDKPHEHLSVLNYKKQERTREVEELTEQAQVLQESNDSMRESLEDLKDELSELSEDKDNIHLEMSKYVGEEWELPESPPLMSA
;
A
#
# COMPACT_ATOMS: atom_id res chain seq x y z
N MET A 1 9.84 -2.69 10.11
CA MET A 1 10.10 -4.10 10.47
C MET A 1 11.33 -4.58 9.74
N THR A 2 12.28 -5.20 10.43
CA THR A 2 13.44 -5.83 9.80
C THR A 2 13.08 -7.27 9.47
N GLY A 3 12.78 -7.57 8.20
CA GLY A 3 12.40 -8.89 7.70
C GLY A 3 13.44 -9.52 6.80
N LYS A 4 13.17 -10.72 6.30
CA LYS A 4 13.86 -11.27 5.13
C LYS A 4 13.21 -10.64 3.90
N GLY A 5 13.84 -9.62 3.30
CA GLY A 5 13.40 -9.02 2.05
C GLY A 5 13.48 -10.00 0.88
N SER A 6 12.66 -9.78 -0.11
CA SER A 6 12.77 -10.46 -1.40
C SER A 6 13.38 -9.50 -2.42
N ILE A 7 14.70 -9.57 -2.60
CA ILE A 7 15.43 -8.73 -3.57
C ILE A 7 14.82 -8.80 -4.97
N ASN A 8 14.33 -9.98 -5.38
CA ASN A 8 13.69 -10.16 -6.68
C ASN A 8 12.33 -9.45 -6.77
N HIS A 9 11.57 -9.38 -5.67
CA HIS A 9 10.34 -8.59 -5.60
C HIS A 9 10.66 -7.10 -5.60
N ASN A 10 11.61 -6.68 -4.78
CA ASN A 10 11.98 -5.27 -4.63
C ASN A 10 12.50 -4.69 -5.96
N SER A 11 13.33 -5.44 -6.69
CA SER A 11 13.86 -5.05 -8.00
C SER A 11 12.93 -5.36 -9.20
N ARG A 12 11.69 -5.79 -8.95
CA ARG A 12 10.70 -6.15 -10.00
C ARG A 12 11.19 -7.22 -11.01
N LYS A 13 12.16 -8.06 -10.61
CA LYS A 13 12.44 -9.31 -11.35
C LYS A 13 11.32 -10.32 -11.23
N PHE A 14 10.43 -10.11 -10.28
CA PHE A 14 9.21 -10.88 -10.05
C PHE A 14 8.07 -9.91 -9.69
N HIS A 15 6.94 -10.02 -10.38
CA HIS A 15 5.71 -9.28 -10.10
C HIS A 15 4.79 -10.12 -9.23
N ALA A 16 4.44 -9.59 -8.06
CA ALA A 16 3.43 -10.19 -7.20
C ALA A 16 2.01 -9.89 -7.73
N GLU A 17 1.00 -10.65 -7.29
CA GLU A 17 -0.39 -10.47 -7.72
C GLU A 17 -0.97 -9.06 -7.41
N ASN A 18 -0.40 -8.36 -6.43
CA ASN A 18 -0.83 -7.03 -6.01
C ASN A 18 -0.10 -5.89 -6.74
N THR A 19 0.75 -6.21 -7.73
CA THR A 19 1.43 -5.21 -8.56
C THR A 19 0.61 -4.87 -9.80
N VAL A 20 0.68 -3.61 -10.23
CA VAL A 20 0.08 -3.09 -11.47
C VAL A 20 1.21 -2.80 -12.45
N PRO A 21 1.53 -3.74 -13.38
CA PRO A 21 2.71 -3.65 -14.24
C PRO A 21 2.77 -2.36 -15.08
N GLU A 22 1.62 -1.83 -15.50
CA GLU A 22 1.52 -0.60 -16.29
C GLU A 22 2.04 0.61 -15.52
N ARG A 23 2.11 0.54 -14.17
CA ARG A 23 2.59 1.59 -13.29
C ARG A 23 4.04 1.39 -12.83
N SER A 24 4.67 0.27 -13.16
CA SER A 24 6.04 -0.02 -12.71
C SER A 24 7.07 1.02 -13.22
N HIS A 25 6.75 1.76 -14.28
CA HIS A 25 7.57 2.87 -14.76
C HIS A 25 7.61 4.08 -13.80
N LEU A 26 6.71 4.14 -12.80
CA LEU A 26 6.68 5.18 -11.76
C LEU A 26 7.56 4.84 -10.55
N ASN A 27 8.01 3.58 -10.45
CA ASN A 27 8.90 3.14 -9.39
C ASN A 27 10.24 3.87 -9.50
N VAL A 28 10.92 4.02 -8.36
CA VAL A 28 12.26 4.62 -8.31
C VAL A 28 13.24 3.59 -7.77
N GLU A 29 14.32 3.37 -8.51
CA GLU A 29 15.47 2.59 -8.05
C GLU A 29 16.57 3.57 -7.61
N TYR A 30 16.99 3.52 -6.34
CA TYR A 30 18.07 4.33 -5.80
C TYR A 30 19.42 3.61 -5.94
N CYS A 31 19.43 2.31 -5.67
CA CYS A 31 20.57 1.42 -5.88
C CYS A 31 20.08 -0.03 -5.98
N CYS A 32 20.84 -0.87 -6.69
CA CYS A 32 20.57 -2.29 -6.83
C CYS A 32 21.89 -3.05 -7.14
N GLU A 33 22.65 -3.34 -6.10
CA GLU A 33 23.94 -4.04 -6.19
C GLU A 33 23.79 -5.53 -5.95
N ASN A 34 24.70 -6.33 -6.47
CA ASN A 34 24.73 -7.75 -6.18
C ASN A 34 25.28 -7.97 -4.76
N ILE A 35 24.49 -8.57 -3.89
CA ILE A 35 24.88 -8.79 -2.50
C ILE A 35 26.20 -9.59 -2.32
N LYS A 36 26.54 -10.51 -3.23
CA LYS A 36 27.82 -11.24 -3.16
C LYS A 36 28.99 -10.33 -3.44
N ASP A 37 28.87 -9.46 -4.44
CA ASP A 37 29.90 -8.50 -4.79
C ASP A 37 30.10 -7.49 -3.65
N VAL A 38 29.02 -7.03 -3.02
CA VAL A 38 29.03 -6.20 -1.81
C VAL A 38 29.77 -6.88 -0.65
N TYR A 39 29.56 -8.17 -0.45
CA TYR A 39 30.29 -8.92 0.59
C TYR A 39 31.78 -9.02 0.31
N HIS A 40 32.17 -9.21 -0.94
CA HIS A 40 33.60 -9.21 -1.35
C HIS A 40 34.22 -7.83 -1.10
N GLU A 41 33.54 -6.77 -1.53
CA GLU A 41 34.03 -5.41 -1.32
C GLU A 41 34.22 -5.06 0.16
N LEU A 42 33.27 -5.42 0.99
CA LEU A 42 33.23 -5.02 2.40
C LEU A 42 34.15 -5.86 3.30
N PHE A 43 34.34 -7.15 3.00
CA PHE A 43 34.89 -8.09 3.97
C PHE A 43 36.14 -8.83 3.52
N ASP A 44 36.48 -8.93 2.24
CA ASP A 44 37.62 -9.76 1.76
C ASP A 44 38.94 -9.34 2.40
N GLU A 45 39.18 -8.04 2.50
CA GLU A 45 40.43 -7.54 3.15
C GLU A 45 40.51 -7.96 4.63
N ALA A 46 39.38 -7.95 5.35
CA ALA A 46 39.32 -8.40 6.74
C ALA A 46 39.46 -9.93 6.85
N VAL A 47 38.95 -10.67 5.87
CA VAL A 47 39.12 -12.13 5.76
C VAL A 47 40.57 -12.47 5.51
N GLU A 48 41.27 -11.80 4.61
CA GLU A 48 42.69 -12.01 4.35
C GLU A 48 43.54 -11.76 5.60
N ARG A 49 43.31 -10.61 6.28
CA ARG A 49 44.01 -10.30 7.55
C ARG A 49 43.72 -11.32 8.65
N TYR A 50 42.51 -11.84 8.71
CA TYR A 50 42.12 -12.87 9.66
C TYR A 50 42.82 -14.21 9.34
N ASN A 51 42.76 -14.66 8.09
CA ASN A 51 43.33 -15.92 7.63
C ASN A 51 44.84 -15.94 7.78
N ALA A 52 45.54 -14.83 7.55
CA ALA A 52 46.99 -14.71 7.73
C ALA A 52 47.45 -14.96 9.19
N LYS A 53 46.57 -14.80 10.16
CA LYS A 53 46.84 -15.08 11.59
C LYS A 53 46.54 -16.51 11.99
N GLN A 54 45.90 -17.32 11.10
CA GLN A 54 45.53 -18.69 11.43
C GLN A 54 46.67 -19.66 11.16
N THR A 55 46.91 -20.56 12.11
CA THR A 55 47.89 -21.65 11.96
C THR A 55 47.26 -22.95 11.44
N ARG A 56 45.91 -23.03 11.47
CA ARG A 56 45.14 -24.20 11.09
C ARG A 56 44.20 -23.85 9.98
N ARG A 57 44.18 -24.64 8.88
CA ARG A 57 43.36 -24.44 7.71
C ARG A 57 41.85 -24.48 8.00
N ASP A 58 41.43 -25.34 8.95
CA ASP A 58 40.02 -25.46 9.35
C ASP A 58 39.47 -24.22 10.07
N ARG A 59 40.31 -23.26 10.44
CA ARG A 59 39.92 -21.96 11.00
C ARG A 59 39.90 -20.82 9.97
N CYS A 60 40.42 -21.05 8.79
CA CYS A 60 40.38 -20.09 7.71
C CYS A 60 38.94 -19.95 7.16
N ILE A 61 38.62 -18.77 6.66
CA ILE A 61 37.36 -18.46 6.02
C ILE A 61 37.65 -18.41 4.51
N ASP A 62 37.08 -19.31 3.76
CA ASP A 62 37.25 -19.36 2.30
C ASP A 62 36.32 -18.33 1.60
N ASP A 63 35.08 -18.24 2.07
CA ASP A 63 34.08 -17.28 1.58
C ASP A 63 33.24 -16.77 2.76
N TYR A 64 33.26 -15.46 3.00
CA TYR A 64 32.51 -14.88 4.12
C TYR A 64 31.02 -14.80 3.87
N TYR A 65 30.58 -14.60 2.61
CA TYR A 65 29.17 -14.64 2.23
C TYR A 65 28.57 -16.02 2.54
N GLU A 66 29.21 -17.09 2.07
CA GLU A 66 28.76 -18.46 2.33
C GLU A 66 28.77 -18.78 3.83
N LYS A 67 29.76 -18.29 4.56
CA LYS A 67 29.80 -18.42 6.03
C LYS A 67 28.60 -17.79 6.70
N ILE A 68 28.17 -16.61 6.28
CA ILE A 68 27.00 -15.94 6.85
C ILE A 68 25.71 -16.61 6.39
N CYS A 69 25.62 -17.13 5.16
CA CYS A 69 24.49 -17.94 4.70
C CYS A 69 24.20 -19.12 5.64
N LEU A 70 25.27 -19.76 6.15
CA LEU A 70 25.17 -20.93 7.05
C LEU A 70 25.03 -20.52 8.52
N SER A 71 25.12 -19.22 8.85
CA SER A 71 25.03 -18.74 10.22
C SER A 71 23.60 -18.83 10.74
N LYS A 72 23.49 -19.25 12.03
CA LYS A 72 22.22 -19.20 12.76
C LYS A 72 22.03 -17.91 13.56
N GLN A 73 23.07 -17.11 13.70
CA GLN A 73 23.10 -15.91 14.55
C GLN A 73 23.01 -14.62 13.72
N GLU A 74 23.71 -14.58 12.61
CA GLU A 74 23.75 -13.41 11.74
C GLU A 74 22.93 -13.65 10.47
N LYS A 75 22.35 -12.59 9.92
CA LYS A 75 21.63 -12.61 8.64
C LYS A 75 22.49 -11.97 7.56
N LEU A 76 22.35 -12.41 6.32
CA LEU A 76 23.05 -11.81 5.17
C LEU A 76 22.77 -10.32 5.04
N PHE A 77 21.51 -9.94 5.21
CA PHE A 77 21.08 -8.56 5.15
C PHE A 77 19.80 -8.37 5.97
N HIS A 78 19.43 -7.13 6.14
CA HIS A 78 18.16 -6.72 6.75
C HIS A 78 17.42 -5.81 5.80
N GLU A 79 16.11 -5.84 5.89
CA GLU A 79 15.21 -4.96 5.15
C GLU A 79 14.42 -4.10 6.12
N VAL A 80 14.23 -2.84 5.76
CA VAL A 80 13.22 -1.96 6.34
C VAL A 80 12.27 -1.50 5.26
N ILE A 81 10.97 -1.58 5.56
CA ILE A 81 9.92 -1.05 4.70
C ILE A 81 9.38 0.22 5.34
N VAL A 82 9.36 1.31 4.57
CA VAL A 82 8.88 2.62 5.01
C VAL A 82 7.68 3.02 4.17
N GLN A 83 6.57 3.35 4.83
CA GLN A 83 5.32 3.73 4.20
C GLN A 83 4.73 4.93 4.93
N VAL A 84 4.08 5.83 4.18
CA VAL A 84 3.32 6.97 4.71
C VAL A 84 1.84 6.69 4.52
N GLY A 85 1.09 6.70 5.62
CA GLY A 85 -0.35 6.44 5.59
C GLY A 85 -0.74 5.03 5.16
N ASN A 86 -1.95 4.89 4.65
CA ASN A 86 -2.53 3.64 4.17
C ASN A 86 -3.28 3.85 2.84
N PHE A 87 -3.95 2.83 2.34
CA PHE A 87 -4.68 2.91 1.06
C PHE A 87 -5.79 3.97 1.05
N ALA A 88 -6.46 4.21 2.18
CA ALA A 88 -7.58 5.14 2.23
C ALA A 88 -7.14 6.61 2.14
N ASP A 89 -5.96 6.93 2.67
CA ASP A 89 -5.44 8.30 2.75
C ASP A 89 -4.26 8.59 1.80
N MET A 90 -3.45 7.58 1.45
CA MET A 90 -2.24 7.72 0.63
C MET A 90 -2.20 6.67 -0.50
N SER A 91 -3.35 6.47 -1.18
CA SER A 91 -3.39 5.59 -2.36
C SER A 91 -2.35 6.02 -3.40
N ALA A 92 -1.67 5.05 -4.00
CA ALA A 92 -0.69 5.31 -5.05
C ALA A 92 -1.29 5.93 -6.33
N VAL A 93 -2.63 5.92 -6.45
CA VAL A 93 -3.36 6.56 -7.54
C VAL A 93 -3.89 7.91 -7.07
N GLY A 94 -3.31 9.01 -7.58
CA GLY A 94 -3.77 10.36 -7.28
C GLY A 94 -2.74 11.26 -6.61
N GLU A 95 -3.17 12.44 -6.20
CA GLU A 95 -2.30 13.50 -5.67
C GLU A 95 -1.62 13.11 -4.35
N ASN A 96 -2.32 12.38 -3.48
CA ASN A 96 -1.75 11.91 -2.21
C ASN A 96 -0.66 10.85 -2.42
N GLY A 97 -0.75 10.03 -3.48
CA GLY A 97 0.31 9.11 -3.85
C GLY A 97 1.61 9.83 -4.25
N GLU A 98 1.51 10.90 -5.03
CA GLU A 98 2.65 11.73 -5.40
C GLU A 98 3.22 12.51 -4.18
N LEU A 99 2.36 12.89 -3.23
CA LEU A 99 2.80 13.47 -1.96
C LEU A 99 3.61 12.45 -1.14
N ALA A 100 3.09 11.23 -0.98
CA ALA A 100 3.79 10.14 -0.29
C ALA A 100 5.13 9.83 -0.96
N LYS A 101 5.19 9.78 -2.30
CA LYS A 101 6.43 9.60 -3.07
C LYS A 101 7.47 10.65 -2.71
N ARG A 102 7.11 11.93 -2.72
CA ARG A 102 8.05 13.02 -2.39
C ARG A 102 8.57 12.93 -0.96
N ILE A 103 7.71 12.56 0.00
CA ILE A 103 8.10 12.35 1.40
C ILE A 103 9.10 11.20 1.51
N LEU A 104 8.81 10.06 0.87
CA LEU A 104 9.65 8.87 0.91
C LEU A 104 10.99 9.09 0.19
N ASP A 105 10.99 9.85 -0.91
CA ASP A 105 12.22 10.22 -1.62
C ASP A 105 13.14 11.08 -0.75
N GLU A 106 12.62 12.14 -0.12
CA GLU A 106 13.39 12.97 0.80
C GLU A 106 13.89 12.17 2.01
N TYR A 107 13.08 11.29 2.57
CA TYR A 107 13.48 10.40 3.65
C TYR A 107 14.66 9.51 3.24
N MET A 108 14.61 8.90 2.05
CA MET A 108 15.66 8.04 1.53
C MET A 108 17.00 8.78 1.38
N GLN A 109 16.97 9.99 0.87
CA GLN A 109 18.19 10.83 0.71
C GLN A 109 18.92 11.08 2.04
N GLY A 110 18.15 11.16 3.14
CA GLY A 110 18.71 11.30 4.49
C GLY A 110 19.15 9.99 5.14
N PHE A 111 18.55 8.87 4.76
CA PHE A 111 18.71 7.57 5.40
C PHE A 111 20.17 7.09 5.40
N ILE A 112 20.84 7.11 4.27
CA ILE A 112 22.22 6.64 4.13
C ILE A 112 23.17 7.44 5.02
N LYS A 113 22.97 8.76 5.12
CA LYS A 113 23.83 9.64 5.93
C LYS A 113 23.67 9.38 7.43
N ARG A 114 22.43 9.13 7.89
CA ARG A 114 22.15 8.83 9.29
C ARG A 114 22.65 7.44 9.69
N ASN A 115 22.61 6.50 8.77
CA ASN A 115 22.86 5.08 9.01
C ASN A 115 24.18 4.59 8.37
N HIS A 116 25.27 5.32 8.57
CA HIS A 116 26.56 5.06 7.92
C HIS A 116 27.19 3.67 8.25
N THR A 117 26.69 2.96 9.27
CA THR A 117 27.07 1.58 9.60
C THR A 117 26.19 0.53 8.92
N LEU A 118 25.16 0.97 8.21
CA LEU A 118 24.24 0.14 7.45
C LEU A 118 24.51 0.36 5.96
N HIS A 119 25.27 -0.53 5.32
CA HIS A 119 25.54 -0.42 3.89
C HIS A 119 24.31 -0.78 3.07
N VAL A 120 23.64 0.21 2.52
CA VAL A 120 22.46 0.04 1.65
C VAL A 120 22.93 -0.42 0.29
N PHE A 121 22.56 -1.63 -0.12
CA PHE A 121 22.92 -2.20 -1.41
C PHE A 121 21.74 -2.32 -2.39
N SER A 122 20.51 -2.23 -1.89
CA SER A 122 19.30 -2.26 -2.70
C SER A 122 18.25 -1.35 -2.05
N ALA A 123 17.73 -0.40 -2.81
CA ALA A 123 16.67 0.49 -2.34
C ALA A 123 15.72 0.85 -3.50
N HIS A 124 14.43 0.60 -3.29
CA HIS A 124 13.39 0.77 -4.30
C HIS A 124 12.15 1.41 -3.70
N LEU A 125 11.62 2.43 -4.34
CA LEU A 125 10.32 3.02 -4.05
C LEU A 125 9.29 2.47 -5.03
N HIS A 126 8.29 1.81 -4.51
CA HIS A 126 7.21 1.22 -5.31
C HIS A 126 6.00 2.15 -5.37
N MET A 127 5.58 2.44 -6.61
CA MET A 127 4.38 3.20 -6.96
C MET A 127 3.35 2.35 -7.70
N ASP A 128 3.69 1.10 -7.97
CA ASP A 128 2.89 0.13 -8.73
C ASP A 128 2.08 -0.83 -7.86
N GLU A 129 2.01 -0.56 -6.58
CA GLU A 129 1.13 -1.24 -5.62
C GLU A 129 0.06 -0.28 -5.06
N ALA A 130 -0.77 -0.76 -4.14
CA ALA A 130 -1.90 0.00 -3.60
C ALA A 130 -1.48 1.30 -2.91
N THR A 131 -0.38 1.28 -2.16
CA THR A 131 0.16 2.42 -1.40
C THR A 131 1.65 2.58 -1.69
N PRO A 132 2.17 3.81 -1.90
CA PRO A 132 3.59 4.04 -2.06
C PRO A 132 4.38 3.56 -0.85
N HIS A 133 5.43 2.80 -1.06
CA HIS A 133 6.31 2.33 -0.01
C HIS A 133 7.73 2.13 -0.51
N LEU A 134 8.68 2.29 0.41
CA LEU A 134 10.11 2.22 0.15
C LEU A 134 10.68 0.96 0.79
N HIS A 135 11.34 0.13 0.01
CA HIS A 135 12.16 -0.98 0.47
C HIS A 135 13.61 -0.55 0.55
N ILE A 136 14.26 -0.80 1.69
CA ILE A 136 15.69 -0.51 1.89
C ILE A 136 16.33 -1.78 2.43
N ASP A 137 17.17 -2.42 1.61
CA ASP A 137 17.95 -3.60 1.96
C ASP A 137 19.39 -3.18 2.30
N PHE A 138 19.90 -3.62 3.45
CA PHE A 138 21.22 -3.21 3.90
C PHE A 138 21.99 -4.32 4.62
N VAL A 139 23.32 -4.26 4.53
CA VAL A 139 24.26 -5.08 5.28
C VAL A 139 24.79 -4.26 6.47
N PRO A 140 24.56 -4.70 7.72
CA PRO A 140 25.10 -3.99 8.89
C PRO A 140 26.60 -4.30 9.07
N ILE A 141 27.42 -3.26 9.16
CA ILE A 141 28.88 -3.36 9.20
C ILE A 141 29.40 -2.91 10.55
N VAL A 142 30.30 -3.67 11.09
CA VAL A 142 31.09 -3.31 12.27
C VAL A 142 32.56 -3.39 11.92
N THR A 143 33.29 -2.35 12.24
CA THR A 143 34.75 -2.28 12.13
C THR A 143 35.40 -2.36 13.53
N ASN A 144 36.69 -2.67 13.59
CA ASN A 144 37.48 -2.75 14.83
C ASN A 144 36.97 -3.77 15.85
N SER A 145 36.33 -4.85 15.38
CA SER A 145 35.88 -5.93 16.25
C SER A 145 37.07 -6.65 16.91
N LYS A 146 37.00 -6.84 18.22
CA LYS A 146 38.06 -7.53 18.98
C LYS A 146 38.01 -9.05 18.86
N ARG A 147 36.93 -9.63 18.35
CA ARG A 147 36.73 -11.08 18.20
C ARG A 147 36.32 -11.44 16.78
N GLY A 148 36.97 -12.47 16.22
CA GLY A 148 36.70 -12.90 14.85
C GLY A 148 37.32 -11.97 13.83
N LEU A 149 36.56 -11.66 12.73
CA LEU A 149 36.98 -10.67 11.76
C LEU A 149 36.96 -9.26 12.37
N GLU A 150 37.93 -8.46 11.98
CA GLU A 150 38.01 -7.04 12.34
C GLU A 150 36.82 -6.24 11.77
N THR A 151 36.49 -6.47 10.49
CA THR A 151 35.27 -6.00 9.86
C THR A 151 34.31 -7.19 9.67
N ARG A 152 33.09 -7.08 10.17
CA ARG A 152 32.13 -8.18 10.16
C ARG A 152 30.69 -7.71 10.16
N VAL A 153 29.78 -8.62 9.81
CA VAL A 153 28.33 -8.39 9.92
C VAL A 153 27.89 -8.48 11.39
N SER A 154 27.19 -7.47 11.87
CA SER A 154 26.45 -7.52 13.13
C SER A 154 25.49 -6.35 13.27
N LEU A 155 24.19 -6.57 13.21
CA LEU A 155 23.20 -5.52 13.37
C LEU A 155 23.32 -4.84 14.75
N LYS A 156 23.37 -5.63 15.81
CA LYS A 156 23.47 -5.10 17.18
C LYS A 156 24.65 -4.14 17.33
N GLN A 157 25.84 -4.55 16.90
CA GLN A 157 27.05 -3.72 17.06
C GLN A 157 27.05 -2.52 16.10
N ALA A 158 26.48 -2.66 14.92
CA ALA A 158 26.30 -1.53 13.98
C ALA A 158 25.42 -0.45 14.58
N LEU A 159 24.31 -0.82 15.19
CA LEU A 159 23.40 0.10 15.87
C LEU A 159 24.00 0.72 17.14
N LEU A 160 24.77 -0.06 17.91
CA LEU A 160 25.56 0.47 19.04
C LEU A 160 26.54 1.56 18.57
N THR A 161 27.18 1.38 17.43
CA THR A 161 28.09 2.38 16.85
C THR A 161 27.36 3.66 16.43
N LEU A 162 26.07 3.57 16.09
CA LEU A 162 25.19 4.71 15.83
C LEU A 162 24.67 5.39 17.11
N GLY A 163 24.99 4.84 18.30
CA GLY A 163 24.61 5.38 19.60
C GLY A 163 23.31 4.81 20.20
N PHE A 164 22.77 3.73 19.62
CA PHE A 164 21.61 3.05 20.19
C PHE A 164 22.04 1.99 21.20
N GLU A 165 21.80 2.25 22.47
CA GLU A 165 22.19 1.35 23.58
C GLU A 165 20.94 0.67 24.16
N GLY A 166 20.81 -0.64 23.93
CA GLY A 166 19.70 -1.41 24.46
C GLY A 166 19.75 -1.55 25.99
N GLU A 167 18.64 -1.28 26.67
CA GLU A 167 18.52 -1.33 28.12
C GLU A 167 17.84 -2.61 28.64
N GLY A 168 17.39 -3.50 27.74
CA GLY A 168 16.73 -4.73 28.12
C GLY A 168 15.98 -5.41 26.97
N ARG A 169 15.08 -6.31 27.32
CA ARG A 169 14.37 -7.14 26.34
C ARG A 169 13.41 -6.32 25.46
N ASP A 170 12.75 -5.32 26.02
CA ASP A 170 11.72 -4.53 25.35
C ASP A 170 12.27 -3.24 24.75
N ASN A 171 13.44 -2.79 25.22
CA ASN A 171 14.15 -1.62 24.71
C ASN A 171 15.53 -2.04 24.16
N THR A 172 15.52 -2.65 22.99
CA THR A 172 16.74 -3.11 22.30
C THR A 172 17.32 -2.00 21.41
N GLU A 173 18.56 -2.17 20.96
CA GLU A 173 19.19 -1.28 19.97
C GLU A 173 18.31 -1.15 18.72
N GLY A 174 17.68 -2.26 18.29
CA GLY A 174 16.79 -2.29 17.13
C GLY A 174 15.49 -1.53 17.34
N THR A 175 14.87 -1.62 18.54
CA THR A 175 13.65 -0.84 18.86
C THR A 175 13.93 0.64 18.93
N GLN A 176 15.03 1.06 19.56
CA GLN A 176 15.41 2.47 19.63
C GLN A 176 15.71 3.05 18.23
N TRP A 177 16.47 2.32 17.43
CA TRP A 177 16.75 2.72 16.04
C TRP A 177 15.45 2.85 15.21
N THR A 178 14.54 1.87 15.34
CA THR A 178 13.26 1.92 14.61
C THR A 178 12.41 3.13 15.02
N GLU A 179 12.39 3.47 16.31
CA GLU A 179 11.65 4.65 16.75
C GLU A 179 12.31 5.94 16.30
N SER A 180 13.63 6.04 16.34
CA SER A 180 14.36 7.18 15.78
C SER A 180 14.10 7.37 14.29
N GLU A 181 14.06 6.29 13.49
CA GLU A 181 13.75 6.38 12.06
C GLU A 181 12.29 6.79 11.79
N LYS A 182 11.34 6.40 12.66
CA LYS A 182 9.96 6.90 12.61
C LYS A 182 9.87 8.40 12.94
N GLU A 183 10.66 8.89 13.89
CA GLU A 183 10.75 10.32 14.21
C GLU A 183 11.29 11.10 13.02
N HIS A 184 12.37 10.63 12.39
CA HIS A 184 12.89 11.25 11.17
C HIS A 184 11.89 11.27 10.03
N LEU A 185 11.13 10.17 9.83
CA LEU A 185 10.05 10.17 8.86
C LEU A 185 8.97 11.21 9.21
N ALA A 186 8.59 11.30 10.48
CA ALA A 186 7.61 12.28 10.94
C ALA A 186 8.07 13.73 10.74
N GLU A 187 9.37 14.02 10.92
CA GLU A 187 9.96 15.32 10.61
C GLU A 187 9.87 15.65 9.11
N VAL A 188 10.14 14.66 8.24
CA VAL A 188 9.97 14.85 6.79
C VAL A 188 8.49 15.10 6.48
N MET A 189 7.58 14.27 6.99
CA MET A 189 6.13 14.42 6.80
C MET A 189 5.63 15.81 7.22
N ALA A 190 6.11 16.32 8.37
CA ALA A 190 5.72 17.63 8.88
C ALA A 190 6.08 18.78 7.92
N ARG A 191 7.20 18.70 7.20
CA ARG A 191 7.59 19.68 6.16
C ARG A 191 6.59 19.73 5.01
N TYR A 192 5.89 18.64 4.75
CA TYR A 192 4.82 18.54 3.73
C TYR A 192 3.41 18.73 4.30
N GLY A 193 3.30 19.15 5.57
CA GLY A 193 2.00 19.37 6.23
C GLY A 193 1.27 18.08 6.65
N VAL A 194 1.93 16.94 6.59
CA VAL A 194 1.38 15.64 7.00
C VAL A 194 1.78 15.36 8.44
N ARG A 195 0.81 14.95 9.27
CA ARG A 195 1.06 14.63 10.68
C ARG A 195 1.08 13.12 10.89
N ARG A 196 2.03 12.65 11.70
CA ARG A 196 2.02 11.29 12.24
C ARG A 196 0.83 11.17 13.21
N ILE A 197 0.04 10.11 13.04
CA ILE A 197 -0.99 9.71 14.00
C ILE A 197 -0.50 8.42 14.64
N ASP A 198 -0.25 8.46 15.95
CA ASP A 198 0.08 7.26 16.70
C ASP A 198 -1.22 6.48 16.94
N VAL A 199 -1.34 5.33 16.30
CA VAL A 199 -2.47 4.43 16.52
C VAL A 199 -2.15 3.60 17.76
N ASP A 200 -2.76 3.92 18.89
CA ASP A 200 -2.56 3.28 20.21
C ASP A 200 -3.00 1.79 20.28
N LYS A 201 -3.25 1.15 19.16
CA LYS A 201 -3.57 -0.27 19.14
C LYS A 201 -2.35 -1.07 18.72
N PRO A 202 -1.88 -2.02 19.56
CA PRO A 202 -0.92 -2.99 19.11
C PRO A 202 -1.56 -3.74 17.94
N HIS A 203 -1.04 -3.52 16.71
CA HIS A 203 -1.41 -4.36 15.60
C HIS A 203 -0.97 -5.78 15.94
N GLU A 204 -1.92 -6.68 16.16
CA GLU A 204 -1.59 -8.11 16.15
C GLU A 204 -0.86 -8.40 14.85
N HIS A 205 0.32 -9.00 14.95
CA HIS A 205 1.09 -9.44 13.81
C HIS A 205 0.36 -10.60 13.13
N LEU A 206 -0.65 -10.24 12.33
CA LEU A 206 -1.30 -11.20 11.47
C LEU A 206 -0.32 -11.67 10.40
N SER A 207 -0.29 -12.96 10.15
CA SER A 207 0.42 -13.45 8.96
C SER A 207 -0.19 -12.79 7.71
N VAL A 208 0.60 -12.59 6.66
CA VAL A 208 0.14 -11.98 5.40
C VAL A 208 -1.15 -12.66 4.89
N LEU A 209 -1.26 -13.96 5.08
CA LEU A 209 -2.46 -14.73 4.71
C LEU A 209 -3.68 -14.34 5.57
N ASN A 210 -3.51 -14.20 6.88
CA ASN A 210 -4.60 -13.82 7.79
C ASN A 210 -5.01 -12.35 7.57
N TYR A 211 -4.06 -11.46 7.31
CA TYR A 211 -4.36 -10.08 6.94
C TYR A 211 -5.18 -9.99 5.65
N LYS A 212 -4.74 -10.68 4.58
CA LYS A 212 -5.49 -10.74 3.31
C LYS A 212 -6.89 -11.33 3.49
N LYS A 213 -7.03 -12.34 4.36
CA LYS A 213 -8.34 -12.94 4.67
C LYS A 213 -9.24 -11.94 5.39
N GLN A 214 -8.73 -11.20 6.36
CA GLN A 214 -9.48 -10.20 7.10
C GLN A 214 -9.93 -9.04 6.22
N GLU A 215 -9.06 -8.53 5.35
CA GLU A 215 -9.39 -7.48 4.39
C GLU A 215 -10.48 -7.94 3.39
N ARG A 216 -10.35 -9.15 2.85
CA ARG A 216 -11.38 -9.71 1.96
C ARG A 216 -12.71 -9.94 2.67
N THR A 217 -12.70 -10.34 3.95
CA THR A 217 -13.94 -10.50 4.72
C THR A 217 -14.64 -9.16 4.87
N ARG A 218 -13.90 -8.08 5.18
CA ARG A 218 -14.45 -6.72 5.30
C ARG A 218 -15.00 -6.22 3.96
N GLU A 219 -14.28 -6.45 2.86
CA GLU A 219 -14.73 -6.09 1.51
C GLU A 219 -16.02 -6.82 1.13
N VAL A 220 -16.13 -8.10 1.45
CA VAL A 220 -17.36 -8.89 1.22
C VAL A 220 -18.52 -8.37 2.07
N GLU A 221 -18.29 -7.99 3.32
CA GLU A 221 -19.31 -7.41 4.20
C GLU A 221 -19.81 -6.08 3.64
N GLU A 222 -18.92 -5.17 3.22
CA GLU A 222 -19.26 -3.88 2.61
C GLU A 222 -20.06 -4.06 1.29
N LEU A 223 -19.63 -4.98 0.43
CA LEU A 223 -20.34 -5.31 -0.82
C LEU A 223 -21.69 -5.94 -0.57
N THR A 224 -21.85 -6.74 0.48
CA THR A 224 -23.12 -7.35 0.86
C THR A 224 -24.11 -6.30 1.36
N GLU A 225 -23.65 -5.34 2.14
CA GLU A 225 -24.45 -4.21 2.61
C GLU A 225 -24.92 -3.33 1.44
N GLN A 226 -24.03 -3.02 0.50
CA GLN A 226 -24.37 -2.28 -0.71
C GLN A 226 -25.38 -3.02 -1.58
N ALA A 227 -25.23 -4.34 -1.72
CA ALA A 227 -26.17 -5.17 -2.46
C ALA A 227 -27.56 -5.19 -1.82
N GLN A 228 -27.66 -5.22 -0.48
CA GLN A 228 -28.93 -5.13 0.23
C GLN A 228 -29.63 -3.78 0.00
N VAL A 229 -28.92 -2.67 0.12
CA VAL A 229 -29.47 -1.32 -0.13
C VAL A 229 -29.97 -1.17 -1.57
N LEU A 230 -29.22 -1.70 -2.54
CA LEU A 230 -29.64 -1.71 -3.93
C LEU A 230 -30.86 -2.58 -4.18
N GLN A 231 -30.98 -3.70 -3.48
CA GLN A 231 -32.15 -4.59 -3.56
C GLN A 231 -33.41 -3.92 -3.03
N GLU A 232 -33.33 -3.30 -1.84
CA GLU A 232 -34.43 -2.54 -1.25
C GLU A 232 -34.90 -1.40 -2.15
N SER A 233 -33.95 -0.65 -2.74
CA SER A 233 -34.27 0.40 -3.71
C SER A 233 -34.94 -0.13 -4.99
N ASN A 234 -34.50 -1.30 -5.47
CA ASN A 234 -35.08 -1.95 -6.64
C ASN A 234 -36.51 -2.44 -6.36
N ASP A 235 -36.76 -2.98 -5.18
CA ASP A 235 -38.08 -3.45 -4.77
C ASP A 235 -39.07 -2.29 -4.62
N SER A 236 -38.63 -1.17 -4.01
CA SER A 236 -39.42 0.06 -3.94
C SER A 236 -39.74 0.67 -5.34
N MET A 237 -38.76 0.63 -6.26
CA MET A 237 -39.02 1.06 -7.64
C MET A 237 -40.00 0.14 -8.38
N ARG A 238 -40.00 -1.16 -8.09
CA ARG A 238 -40.96 -2.11 -8.68
C ARG A 238 -42.37 -1.87 -8.19
N GLU A 239 -42.56 -1.61 -6.90
CA GLU A 239 -43.88 -1.22 -6.34
C GLU A 239 -44.39 0.04 -6.99
N SER A 240 -43.58 1.10 -7.11
CA SER A 240 -43.96 2.34 -7.78
C SER A 240 -44.30 2.14 -9.26
N LEU A 241 -43.63 1.21 -9.94
CA LEU A 241 -43.95 0.86 -11.34
C LEU A 241 -45.26 0.10 -11.46
N GLU A 242 -45.65 -0.68 -10.49
CA GLU A 242 -46.92 -1.42 -10.45
C GLU A 242 -48.05 -0.44 -10.20
N ASP A 243 -47.94 0.48 -9.23
CA ASP A 243 -48.88 1.54 -8.97
C ASP A 243 -49.14 2.43 -10.21
N LEU A 244 -48.07 2.83 -10.91
CA LEU A 244 -48.17 3.61 -12.14
C LEU A 244 -48.85 2.85 -13.31
N LYS A 245 -48.71 1.55 -13.39
CA LYS A 245 -49.41 0.72 -14.39
C LYS A 245 -50.90 0.62 -14.10
N ASP A 246 -51.27 0.53 -12.84
CA ASP A 246 -52.68 0.49 -12.44
C ASP A 246 -53.34 1.83 -12.72
N GLU A 247 -52.67 2.96 -12.37
CA GLU A 247 -53.16 4.30 -12.71
C GLU A 247 -53.31 4.52 -14.23
N LEU A 248 -52.35 4.00 -15.01
CA LEU A 248 -52.44 4.06 -16.49
C LEU A 248 -53.59 3.24 -17.05
N SER A 249 -53.91 2.10 -16.41
CA SER A 249 -55.06 1.27 -16.78
C SER A 249 -56.39 1.98 -16.51
N GLU A 250 -56.55 2.60 -15.33
CA GLU A 250 -57.71 3.42 -14.97
C GLU A 250 -57.93 4.61 -15.94
N LEU A 251 -56.88 5.35 -16.23
CA LEU A 251 -56.90 6.45 -17.18
C LEU A 251 -57.26 6.02 -18.61
N SER A 252 -56.86 4.78 -18.99
CA SER A 252 -57.23 4.21 -20.30
C SER A 252 -58.71 3.87 -20.37
N GLU A 253 -59.29 3.29 -19.28
CA GLU A 253 -60.73 3.03 -19.19
C GLU A 253 -61.55 4.31 -19.19
N ASP A 254 -61.13 5.35 -18.47
CA ASP A 254 -61.80 6.66 -18.46
C ASP A 254 -61.76 7.32 -19.85
N LYS A 255 -60.65 7.24 -20.54
CA LYS A 255 -60.52 7.72 -21.94
C LYS A 255 -61.50 7.02 -22.85
N ASP A 256 -61.65 5.70 -22.75
CA ASP A 256 -62.58 4.92 -23.60
C ASP A 256 -64.03 5.24 -23.25
N ASN A 257 -64.39 5.46 -21.99
CA ASN A 257 -65.66 5.93 -21.53
C ASN A 257 -66.04 7.28 -22.08
N ILE A 258 -65.11 8.26 -22.00
CA ILE A 258 -65.28 9.62 -22.60
C ILE A 258 -65.46 9.52 -24.11
N HIS A 259 -64.71 8.65 -24.77
CA HIS A 259 -64.86 8.47 -26.23
C HIS A 259 -66.22 7.89 -26.61
N LEU A 260 -66.71 6.94 -25.79
CA LEU A 260 -68.07 6.38 -25.96
C LEU A 260 -69.16 7.40 -25.73
N GLU A 261 -69.01 8.27 -24.72
CA GLU A 261 -69.97 9.36 -24.48
C GLU A 261 -69.93 10.38 -25.60
N MET A 262 -68.81 10.83 -26.07
CA MET A 262 -68.65 11.76 -27.19
C MET A 262 -69.29 11.18 -28.47
N SER A 263 -69.19 9.90 -28.72
CA SER A 263 -69.79 9.24 -29.89
C SER A 263 -71.30 9.28 -29.87
N LYS A 264 -71.98 9.42 -28.75
CA LYS A 264 -73.41 9.58 -28.60
C LYS A 264 -73.89 10.98 -29.07
N TYR A 265 -73.06 11.99 -28.89
CA TYR A 265 -73.35 13.37 -29.27
C TYR A 265 -73.00 13.68 -30.73
N VAL A 266 -72.10 12.97 -31.37
CA VAL A 266 -71.76 13.16 -32.80
C VAL A 266 -72.84 12.66 -33.74
N GLY A 267 -73.84 11.91 -33.26
CA GLY A 267 -75.01 11.45 -34.04
C GLY A 267 -76.20 12.35 -34.04
N GLU A 268 -76.24 13.40 -33.22
CA GLU A 268 -77.34 14.39 -33.27
C GLU A 268 -76.96 15.51 -34.26
N GLU A 269 -77.60 15.48 -35.43
CA GLU A 269 -77.59 16.65 -36.36
C GLU A 269 -78.23 17.86 -35.65
N TRP A 270 -77.41 18.81 -35.28
CA TRP A 270 -77.92 20.11 -34.81
C TRP A 270 -78.42 20.86 -35.96
N GLU A 271 -79.80 20.85 -36.19
CA GLU A 271 -80.45 21.80 -37.06
C GLU A 271 -80.33 23.20 -36.45
N LEU A 272 -79.57 24.05 -37.12
CA LEU A 272 -79.53 25.47 -36.77
C LEU A 272 -80.91 26.04 -36.89
N PRO A 273 -81.45 26.73 -35.89
CA PRO A 273 -82.76 27.38 -36.01
C PRO A 273 -82.75 28.39 -37.21
N GLU A 274 -83.77 28.29 -38.07
CA GLU A 274 -83.91 29.17 -39.21
C GLU A 274 -83.89 30.67 -38.77
N SER A 275 -83.04 31.41 -39.41
CA SER A 275 -82.93 32.85 -39.14
C SER A 275 -84.32 33.53 -39.38
N PRO A 276 -84.84 34.38 -38.49
CA PRO A 276 -86.08 35.06 -38.67
C PRO A 276 -86.04 35.94 -39.95
N PRO A 277 -87.15 36.02 -40.72
CA PRO A 277 -87.16 36.76 -41.95
C PRO A 277 -86.90 38.25 -41.72
N LEU A 278 -85.99 38.80 -42.53
CA LEU A 278 -85.69 40.23 -42.55
C LEU A 278 -86.95 41.01 -42.86
N MET A 279 -87.46 41.80 -41.91
CA MET A 279 -88.52 42.77 -42.17
C MET A 279 -87.94 43.84 -43.09
N SER A 280 -88.51 43.89 -44.29
CA SER A 280 -88.33 45.03 -45.23
C SER A 280 -89.06 46.29 -44.74
N ALA A 281 -88.28 47.37 -44.67
CA ALA A 281 -88.84 48.72 -44.45
C ALA A 281 -89.53 49.28 -45.67
#